data_0071d12e3246ced9123559fa92c7fdc9
#
_entry.id   0071d12e3246ced9123559fa92c7fdc9
#
_cell.length_a   1.000
_cell.length_b   1.000
_cell.length_c   1.000
_cell.angle_alpha   90.00
_cell.angle_beta   90.00
_cell.angle_gamma   90.00
#
_symmetry.space_group_name_H-M   'P 1'
#
loop_
_entity.id
_entity.type
_entity.pdbx_description
1 polymer ?
#
loop_
_entity_poly.entity_id
_entity_poly.type
_entity_poly.pdbx_seq_one_letter_code
_entity_poly.pdbx_strand_id
1 'polypeptide(L)'
;MKQNFLKWSGALVASVLAVSAVSAQETNDVEQLRKELREMRERMQSLEQKLGSIEQKPALPVAVNPAPALAESPAWKPSDALRVAKGGTYMDISLDGLFAAGGSTASDIEGGTATGGHDPNQRGFTVQNVELTFSGAVDPYFRGQANVVLQLDSGGKSFLELEEAFLESTSLPANLQVKAGQFFTEFGRLNQQHPHAWAFADQPLVNGRFLGPDGLRNPGVRLSWLVPTPFYSELFFGVQNSQGGTAASFRSDHGGAGFLGRTHDAGRVKTVGDMLYSARYAASFDVTDTQTLLAGASAAFGPNGSGANADTQIYGVDVYWKWKPANAHAGFPFVSWQTEAMLRKYQAGAFSEDSNGNAVLDPGEPDLNGDGIIDSVPRETLTDWGAYSQLLYGFHPGWVAGLRGDFVTHTKLGAYEAVYGADPERATRWRVSPNLTWYPSEFSKIRLQYNYDDRDRIGVDHSIWLQFEFLLGAHAAHKF
;
A
#
# COMPACT_ATOMS: atom_id res chain seq x y z
N MET A 1 13.59 -36.14 56.43
CA MET A 1 12.40 -35.36 56.81
C MET A 1 12.79 -34.30 57.81
N LYS A 2 12.89 -33.11 57.51
CA LYS A 2 13.10 -31.82 58.21
C LYS A 2 14.15 -30.99 57.49
N GLN A 3 13.69 -30.17 56.57
CA GLN A 3 14.31 -28.92 56.13
C GLN A 3 13.55 -28.44 54.88
N ASN A 4 12.46 -27.70 55.05
CA ASN A 4 11.82 -26.86 54.03
C ASN A 4 10.61 -26.12 54.66
N PHE A 5 10.83 -25.37 55.73
CA PHE A 5 9.77 -24.57 56.35
C PHE A 5 10.17 -23.14 56.70
N LEU A 6 11.25 -22.60 56.04
CA LEU A 6 11.73 -21.26 56.41
C LEU A 6 11.99 -20.36 55.19
N LYS A 7 11.21 -20.45 54.11
CA LYS A 7 11.31 -19.55 52.95
C LYS A 7 10.01 -18.86 52.53
N TRP A 8 8.94 -18.98 53.29
CA TRP A 8 7.65 -18.37 52.93
C TRP A 8 7.22 -17.17 53.79
N SER A 9 7.98 -16.79 54.80
CA SER A 9 7.64 -15.64 55.68
C SER A 9 8.19 -14.30 55.20
N GLY A 10 9.10 -14.26 54.22
CA GLY A 10 9.67 -12.99 53.70
C GLY A 10 8.87 -12.34 52.58
N ALA A 11 8.07 -13.12 51.85
CA ALA A 11 7.32 -12.62 50.69
C ALA A 11 5.99 -11.93 51.07
N LEU A 12 5.43 -12.22 52.25
CA LEU A 12 4.14 -11.65 52.67
C LEU A 12 4.28 -10.25 53.29
N VAL A 13 5.43 -9.90 53.85
CA VAL A 13 5.68 -8.59 54.45
C VAL A 13 6.03 -7.55 53.37
N ALA A 14 6.71 -7.96 52.29
CA ALA A 14 6.99 -7.09 51.16
C ALA A 14 5.75 -6.74 50.31
N SER A 15 4.76 -7.64 50.26
CA SER A 15 3.50 -7.42 49.52
C SER A 15 2.57 -6.46 50.24
N VAL A 16 2.57 -6.40 51.55
CA VAL A 16 1.72 -5.49 52.33
C VAL A 16 2.26 -4.05 52.30
N LEU A 17 3.58 -3.85 52.24
CA LEU A 17 4.18 -2.52 52.10
C LEU A 17 4.07 -1.94 50.71
N ALA A 18 4.02 -2.78 49.65
CA ALA A 18 3.79 -2.32 48.28
C ALA A 18 2.33 -1.89 48.05
N VAL A 19 1.35 -2.56 48.65
CA VAL A 19 -0.07 -2.18 48.54
C VAL A 19 -0.36 -0.86 49.26
N SER A 20 0.34 -0.58 50.39
CA SER A 20 0.17 0.69 51.13
C SER A 20 0.76 1.89 50.42
N ALA A 21 1.81 1.72 49.60
CA ALA A 21 2.41 2.79 48.83
C ALA A 21 1.58 3.16 47.57
N VAL A 22 0.94 2.16 46.94
CA VAL A 22 0.06 2.39 45.77
C VAL A 22 -1.21 3.10 46.21
N SER A 23 -1.80 2.77 47.35
CA SER A 23 -3.03 3.43 47.84
C SER A 23 -2.81 4.90 48.29
N ALA A 24 -1.60 5.26 48.71
CA ALA A 24 -1.26 6.63 49.09
C ALA A 24 -1.01 7.53 47.86
N GLN A 25 -0.56 6.97 46.73
CA GLN A 25 -0.37 7.69 45.48
C GLN A 25 -1.71 7.93 44.76
N GLU A 26 -2.58 6.93 44.71
CA GLU A 26 -3.96 7.08 44.18
C GLU A 26 -4.79 8.11 44.93
N THR A 27 -4.64 8.24 46.26
CA THR A 27 -5.34 9.27 47.01
C THR A 27 -4.85 10.69 46.71
N ASN A 28 -3.56 10.88 46.51
CA ASN A 28 -3.02 12.18 46.10
C ASN A 28 -3.47 12.60 44.69
N ASP A 29 -3.49 11.68 43.74
CA ASP A 29 -3.93 11.93 42.38
C ASP A 29 -5.42 12.25 42.32
N VAL A 30 -6.25 11.59 43.13
CA VAL A 30 -7.68 11.87 43.25
C VAL A 30 -7.94 13.25 43.91
N GLU A 31 -7.14 13.65 44.89
CA GLU A 31 -7.26 15.00 45.49
C GLU A 31 -6.80 16.08 44.51
N GLN A 32 -5.76 15.84 43.72
CA GLN A 32 -5.31 16.76 42.69
C GLN A 32 -6.37 16.94 41.59
N LEU A 33 -6.93 15.84 41.10
CA LEU A 33 -8.04 15.86 40.14
C LEU A 33 -9.29 16.60 40.68
N ARG A 34 -9.61 16.42 41.97
CA ARG A 34 -10.70 17.15 42.61
C ARG A 34 -10.43 18.65 42.73
N LYS A 35 -9.17 19.06 42.88
CA LYS A 35 -8.77 20.46 42.90
C LYS A 35 -8.89 21.07 41.49
N GLU A 36 -8.40 20.40 40.47
CA GLU A 36 -8.51 20.81 39.07
C GLU A 36 -9.98 20.93 38.63
N LEU A 37 -10.82 19.96 39.01
CA LEU A 37 -12.27 20.02 38.75
C LEU A 37 -12.95 21.23 39.42
N ARG A 38 -12.50 21.62 40.62
CA ARG A 38 -13.02 22.83 41.30
C ARG A 38 -12.60 24.08 40.57
N GLU A 39 -11.33 24.19 40.20
CA GLU A 39 -10.81 25.34 39.44
C GLU A 39 -11.48 25.48 38.07
N MET A 40 -11.77 24.36 37.41
CA MET A 40 -12.49 24.35 36.14
C MET A 40 -13.96 24.80 36.29
N ARG A 41 -14.63 24.40 37.36
CA ARG A 41 -15.98 24.85 37.67
C ARG A 41 -16.02 26.34 37.97
N GLU A 42 -15.07 26.87 38.73
CA GLU A 42 -14.95 28.29 39.01
C GLU A 42 -14.71 29.12 37.74
N ARG A 43 -13.89 28.62 36.83
CA ARG A 43 -13.69 29.24 35.51
C ARG A 43 -14.97 29.21 34.66
N MET A 44 -15.70 28.11 34.65
CA MET A 44 -17.00 28.03 33.96
C MET A 44 -18.00 29.04 34.52
N GLN A 45 -18.14 29.12 35.84
CA GLN A 45 -19.03 30.09 36.49
C GLN A 45 -18.64 31.56 36.20
N SER A 46 -17.34 31.87 36.16
CA SER A 46 -16.82 33.18 35.77
C SER A 46 -17.13 33.52 34.30
N LEU A 47 -17.07 32.51 33.40
CA LEU A 47 -17.43 32.68 32.00
C LEU A 47 -18.95 32.89 31.82
N GLU A 48 -19.77 32.13 32.56
CA GLU A 48 -21.22 32.30 32.57
C GLU A 48 -21.64 33.67 33.09
N GLN A 49 -21.01 34.17 34.17
CA GLN A 49 -21.24 35.55 34.67
C GLN A 49 -20.84 36.59 33.64
N LYS A 50 -19.73 36.42 32.94
CA LYS A 50 -19.31 37.31 31.84
C LYS A 50 -20.30 37.31 30.69
N LEU A 51 -20.78 36.12 30.29
CA LEU A 51 -21.86 36.02 29.29
C LEU A 51 -23.13 36.73 29.72
N GLY A 52 -23.61 36.47 30.95
CA GLY A 52 -24.79 37.13 31.49
C GLY A 52 -24.63 38.65 31.60
N SER A 53 -23.41 39.16 31.86
CA SER A 53 -23.13 40.62 31.88
C SER A 53 -23.08 41.25 30.48
N ILE A 54 -22.82 40.45 29.44
CA ILE A 54 -22.87 40.92 28.06
C ILE A 54 -24.32 40.94 27.54
N GLU A 55 -25.14 39.97 27.96
CA GLU A 55 -26.56 39.90 27.60
C GLU A 55 -27.42 40.98 28.29
N GLN A 56 -26.99 41.51 29.44
CA GLN A 56 -27.72 42.54 30.20
C GLN A 56 -27.38 43.99 29.84
N LYS A 57 -26.55 44.25 28.82
CA LYS A 57 -26.34 45.61 28.34
C LYS A 57 -27.60 46.12 27.64
N PRO A 58 -28.24 47.24 28.08
CA PRO A 58 -29.42 47.78 27.42
C PRO A 58 -29.10 48.09 25.96
N ALA A 59 -29.86 47.53 25.04
CA ALA A 59 -29.77 47.88 23.65
C ALA A 59 -30.14 49.36 23.44
N LEU A 60 -29.22 50.16 22.91
CA LEU A 60 -29.53 51.46 22.33
C LEU A 60 -30.52 51.25 21.18
N PRO A 61 -31.46 52.21 20.91
CA PRO A 61 -32.43 52.04 19.85
C PRO A 61 -31.73 51.88 18.50
N VAL A 62 -31.80 50.68 17.98
CA VAL A 62 -31.21 50.29 16.69
C VAL A 62 -32.10 50.87 15.59
N ALA A 63 -31.55 51.72 14.74
CA ALA A 63 -32.10 52.00 13.43
C ALA A 63 -32.35 50.65 12.72
N VAL A 64 -33.53 50.49 12.16
CA VAL A 64 -33.90 49.24 11.42
C VAL A 64 -32.98 49.11 10.24
N ASN A 65 -31.85 48.42 10.41
CA ASN A 65 -31.08 47.91 9.28
C ASN A 65 -31.83 46.66 8.73
N PRO A 66 -31.87 46.50 7.39
CA PRO A 66 -32.43 45.30 6.82
C PRO A 66 -31.75 44.05 7.42
N ALA A 67 -32.52 43.00 7.62
CA ALA A 67 -32.07 41.72 8.18
C ALA A 67 -30.68 41.35 7.66
N PRO A 68 -29.74 40.90 8.55
CA PRO A 68 -28.46 40.44 8.06
C PRO A 68 -28.73 39.37 7.04
N ALA A 69 -28.25 39.59 5.80
CA ALA A 69 -28.23 38.55 4.80
C ALA A 69 -27.64 37.33 5.48
N LEU A 70 -28.31 36.19 5.38
CA LEU A 70 -27.78 34.89 5.79
C LEU A 70 -26.34 34.86 5.31
N ALA A 71 -25.37 34.70 6.23
CA ALA A 71 -23.98 34.60 5.87
C ALA A 71 -23.92 33.57 4.76
N GLU A 72 -23.55 34.01 3.55
CA GLU A 72 -23.38 33.11 2.42
C GLU A 72 -22.43 32.02 2.90
N SER A 73 -22.86 30.78 2.84
CA SER A 73 -21.98 29.64 3.10
C SER A 73 -20.72 29.87 2.25
N PRO A 74 -19.51 29.75 2.80
CA PRO A 74 -18.31 29.99 2.04
C PRO A 74 -18.41 29.21 0.73
N ALA A 75 -18.14 29.90 -0.38
CA ALA A 75 -18.25 29.27 -1.71
C ALA A 75 -17.40 28.01 -1.73
N TRP A 76 -17.98 26.88 -2.16
CA TRP A 76 -17.28 25.62 -2.32
C TRP A 76 -16.01 25.81 -3.16
N LYS A 77 -14.90 25.26 -2.68
CA LYS A 77 -13.62 25.23 -3.39
C LYS A 77 -13.35 23.80 -3.85
N PRO A 78 -12.64 23.58 -4.95
CA PRO A 78 -12.25 22.25 -5.42
C PRO A 78 -11.48 21.41 -4.38
N SER A 79 -10.83 22.07 -3.41
CA SER A 79 -10.15 21.47 -2.27
C SER A 79 -11.09 20.99 -1.16
N ASP A 80 -12.32 21.46 -1.14
CA ASP A 80 -13.26 21.08 -0.11
C ASP A 80 -13.78 19.67 -0.42
N ALA A 81 -13.86 18.83 0.61
CA ALA A 81 -14.47 17.52 0.47
C ALA A 81 -15.92 17.68 -0.03
N LEU A 82 -16.30 16.86 -1.00
CA LEU A 82 -17.71 16.61 -1.26
C LEU A 82 -18.24 15.77 -0.10
N ARG A 83 -18.58 16.44 0.99
CA ARG A 83 -18.96 15.78 2.24
C ARG A 83 -20.47 15.70 2.40
N VAL A 84 -20.95 14.47 2.58
CA VAL A 84 -22.29 14.20 3.09
C VAL A 84 -22.17 13.94 4.59
N ALA A 85 -22.75 14.81 5.44
CA ALA A 85 -22.64 14.70 6.89
C ALA A 85 -23.98 14.92 7.57
N LYS A 86 -24.23 14.17 8.68
CA LYS A 86 -25.37 14.37 9.56
C LYS A 86 -24.99 13.97 10.99
N GLY A 87 -25.04 14.90 11.92
CA GLY A 87 -24.58 14.65 13.30
C GLY A 87 -23.08 14.37 13.35
N GLY A 88 -22.67 13.28 13.97
CA GLY A 88 -21.28 12.83 14.05
C GLY A 88 -20.83 11.93 12.88
N THR A 89 -21.71 11.63 11.93
CA THR A 89 -21.44 10.76 10.78
C THR A 89 -21.06 11.58 9.56
N TYR A 90 -20.11 11.08 8.74
CA TYR A 90 -19.74 11.75 7.50
C TYR A 90 -19.28 10.73 6.45
N MET A 91 -19.41 11.11 5.18
CA MET A 91 -18.80 10.45 4.04
C MET A 91 -18.23 11.52 3.11
N ASP A 92 -16.96 11.39 2.80
CA ASP A 92 -16.22 12.21 1.85
C ASP A 92 -16.11 11.46 0.53
N ILE A 93 -16.25 12.19 -0.57
CA ILE A 93 -16.15 11.65 -1.93
C ILE A 93 -15.08 12.44 -2.66
N SER A 94 -14.16 11.75 -3.33
CA SER A 94 -13.16 12.34 -4.21
C SER A 94 -13.06 11.60 -5.53
N LEU A 95 -12.58 12.28 -6.55
CA LEU A 95 -12.30 11.72 -7.88
C LEU A 95 -10.87 12.09 -8.25
N ASP A 96 -10.08 11.07 -8.62
CA ASP A 96 -8.77 11.22 -9.24
C ASP A 96 -8.80 10.72 -10.68
N GLY A 97 -8.20 11.46 -11.60
CA GLY A 97 -8.07 11.08 -13.00
C GLY A 97 -6.61 11.11 -13.44
N LEU A 98 -6.07 9.95 -13.81
CA LEU A 98 -4.69 9.77 -14.26
C LEU A 98 -4.66 9.30 -15.72
N PHE A 99 -4.00 10.06 -16.57
CA PHE A 99 -3.93 9.84 -18.01
C PHE A 99 -2.50 9.94 -18.50
N ALA A 100 -2.15 9.19 -19.54
CA ALA A 100 -0.86 9.30 -20.21
C ALA A 100 -1.02 9.44 -21.71
N ALA A 101 -0.05 10.09 -22.35
CA ALA A 101 0.10 10.15 -23.80
C ALA A 101 1.56 9.87 -24.16
N GLY A 102 1.79 9.03 -25.17
CA GLY A 102 3.17 8.70 -25.56
C GLY A 102 3.28 7.42 -26.37
N GLY A 103 4.38 6.71 -26.19
CA GLY A 103 4.61 5.45 -26.88
C GLY A 103 5.94 4.81 -26.53
N SER A 104 6.13 3.61 -27.05
CA SER A 104 7.34 2.78 -26.91
C SER A 104 7.80 2.26 -28.26
N THR A 105 9.08 1.93 -28.37
CA THR A 105 9.64 1.17 -29.50
C THR A 105 9.25 -0.30 -29.48
N ALA A 106 8.87 -0.82 -28.31
CA ALA A 106 8.41 -2.20 -28.14
C ALA A 106 7.23 -2.52 -29.07
N SER A 107 7.21 -3.72 -29.64
CA SER A 107 6.09 -4.22 -30.45
C SER A 107 4.83 -4.41 -29.62
N ASP A 108 4.99 -4.95 -28.42
CA ASP A 108 3.97 -5.11 -27.41
C ASP A 108 4.30 -4.26 -26.17
N ILE A 109 3.39 -3.37 -25.78
CA ILE A 109 3.54 -2.50 -24.60
C ILE A 109 2.82 -3.14 -23.42
N GLU A 110 1.53 -3.48 -23.56
CA GLU A 110 0.67 -4.01 -22.50
C GLU A 110 1.15 -5.38 -21.99
N GLY A 111 1.51 -6.29 -22.92
CA GLY A 111 2.03 -7.63 -22.57
C GLY A 111 3.53 -7.68 -22.32
N GLY A 112 4.29 -6.66 -22.72
CA GLY A 112 5.75 -6.68 -22.73
C GLY A 112 6.42 -5.66 -21.80
N THR A 113 6.39 -4.39 -22.16
CA THR A 113 7.12 -3.35 -21.38
C THR A 113 6.35 -2.82 -20.19
N ALA A 114 5.04 -2.74 -20.22
CA ALA A 114 4.20 -2.42 -19.06
C ALA A 114 4.23 -3.60 -18.08
N THR A 115 4.48 -3.33 -16.79
CA THR A 115 4.49 -4.33 -15.73
C THR A 115 3.38 -4.12 -14.71
N GLY A 116 2.78 -2.93 -14.71
CA GLY A 116 1.65 -2.56 -13.87
C GLY A 116 0.36 -2.47 -14.69
N GLY A 117 -0.77 -2.86 -14.09
CA GLY A 117 -2.10 -2.73 -14.68
C GLY A 117 -2.51 -1.28 -14.93
N HIS A 118 -1.88 -0.35 -14.22
CA HIS A 118 -2.07 1.10 -14.37
C HIS A 118 -0.91 1.78 -15.11
N ASP A 119 0.00 1.02 -15.71
CA ASP A 119 1.07 1.61 -16.53
C ASP A 119 0.52 2.16 -17.86
N PRO A 120 1.20 3.13 -18.52
CA PRO A 120 0.88 3.46 -19.89
C PRO A 120 1.04 2.21 -20.78
N ASN A 121 -0.04 1.78 -21.44
CA ASN A 121 -0.13 0.45 -22.04
C ASN A 121 -0.21 0.43 -23.57
N GLN A 122 -0.31 1.62 -24.21
CA GLN A 122 -0.43 1.70 -25.68
C GLN A 122 0.20 2.97 -26.25
N ARG A 123 0.47 2.98 -27.55
CA ARG A 123 0.85 4.21 -28.26
C ARG A 123 -0.36 5.13 -28.37
N GLY A 124 -0.13 6.44 -28.19
CA GLY A 124 -1.20 7.43 -28.17
C GLY A 124 -1.63 7.76 -26.74
N PHE A 125 -2.90 7.63 -26.42
CA PHE A 125 -3.46 8.00 -25.14
C PHE A 125 -3.88 6.76 -24.34
N THR A 126 -3.53 6.75 -23.06
CA THR A 126 -3.94 5.74 -22.07
C THR A 126 -4.74 6.41 -20.97
N VAL A 127 -5.90 5.86 -20.62
CA VAL A 127 -6.59 6.14 -19.36
C VAL A 127 -6.03 5.17 -18.31
N GLN A 128 -5.07 5.63 -17.52
CA GLN A 128 -4.38 4.79 -16.55
C GLN A 128 -5.25 4.45 -15.34
N ASN A 129 -5.96 5.47 -14.83
CA ASN A 129 -6.75 5.35 -13.61
C ASN A 129 -7.79 6.46 -13.56
N VAL A 130 -9.06 6.11 -13.32
CA VAL A 130 -10.09 7.06 -12.89
C VAL A 130 -10.68 6.50 -11.61
N GLU A 131 -10.26 7.03 -10.48
CA GLU A 131 -10.55 6.51 -9.15
C GLU A 131 -11.59 7.34 -8.43
N LEU A 132 -12.62 6.66 -7.93
CA LEU A 132 -13.61 7.21 -7.00
C LEU A 132 -13.30 6.69 -5.61
N THR A 133 -12.99 7.60 -4.68
CA THR A 133 -12.74 7.26 -3.28
C THR A 133 -13.92 7.71 -2.42
N PHE A 134 -14.44 6.79 -1.63
CA PHE A 134 -15.42 7.02 -0.58
C PHE A 134 -14.75 6.76 0.76
N SER A 135 -14.70 7.74 1.65
CA SER A 135 -14.13 7.57 3.00
C SER A 135 -15.03 8.22 4.04
N GLY A 136 -15.10 7.62 5.22
CA GLY A 136 -15.95 8.21 6.25
C GLY A 136 -16.02 7.41 7.54
N ALA A 137 -16.80 7.94 8.48
CA ALA A 137 -17.10 7.30 9.75
C ALA A 137 -18.57 7.48 10.13
N VAL A 138 -19.15 6.44 10.73
CA VAL A 138 -20.52 6.47 11.25
C VAL A 138 -20.55 6.47 12.78
N ASP A 139 -19.44 6.13 13.41
CA ASP A 139 -19.25 6.08 14.86
C ASP A 139 -17.79 6.38 15.22
N PRO A 140 -17.44 6.52 16.52
CA PRO A 140 -16.08 6.79 16.93
C PRO A 140 -15.14 5.55 16.90
N TYR A 141 -15.65 4.36 16.59
CA TYR A 141 -14.90 3.10 16.70
C TYR A 141 -14.29 2.67 15.38
N PHE A 142 -14.95 2.98 14.26
CA PHE A 142 -14.54 2.54 12.94
C PHE A 142 -14.62 3.67 11.91
N ARG A 143 -13.67 3.64 10.99
CA ARG A 143 -13.74 4.38 9.73
C ARG A 143 -13.72 3.39 8.58
N GLY A 144 -14.35 3.75 7.48
CA GLY A 144 -14.40 2.97 6.25
C GLY A 144 -13.80 3.71 5.08
N GLN A 145 -13.30 2.96 4.12
CA GLN A 145 -12.86 3.47 2.83
C GLN A 145 -13.20 2.47 1.74
N ALA A 146 -13.60 2.97 0.58
CA ALA A 146 -13.72 2.19 -0.65
C ALA A 146 -13.15 2.98 -1.82
N ASN A 147 -12.32 2.32 -2.62
CA ASN A 147 -11.71 2.85 -3.84
C ASN A 147 -12.22 2.01 -5.02
N VAL A 148 -12.87 2.67 -5.96
CA VAL A 148 -13.43 2.07 -7.18
C VAL A 148 -12.75 2.71 -8.37
N VAL A 149 -12.12 1.88 -9.19
CA VAL A 149 -11.31 2.32 -10.33
C VAL A 149 -12.01 1.94 -11.64
N LEU A 150 -12.05 2.90 -12.56
CA LEU A 150 -12.44 2.71 -13.95
C LEU A 150 -11.20 2.77 -14.82
N GLN A 151 -11.02 1.77 -15.66
CA GLN A 151 -9.89 1.67 -16.61
C GLN A 151 -10.39 1.37 -18.02
N LEU A 152 -9.50 1.61 -18.98
CA LEU A 152 -9.67 1.15 -20.37
C LEU A 152 -8.49 0.23 -20.72
N ASP A 153 -8.79 -0.95 -21.26
CA ASP A 153 -7.75 -1.78 -21.90
C ASP A 153 -7.31 -1.17 -23.25
N SER A 154 -6.24 -1.69 -23.82
CA SER A 154 -5.72 -1.23 -25.12
C SER A 154 -6.72 -1.42 -26.28
N GLY A 155 -7.71 -2.28 -26.12
CA GLY A 155 -8.83 -2.48 -27.03
C GLY A 155 -9.97 -1.46 -26.88
N GLY A 156 -9.90 -0.55 -25.88
CA GLY A 156 -10.93 0.44 -25.59
C GLY A 156 -12.12 -0.08 -24.79
N LYS A 157 -12.04 -1.30 -24.24
CA LYS A 157 -13.07 -1.85 -23.36
C LYS A 157 -12.87 -1.30 -21.95
N SER A 158 -13.95 -0.77 -21.38
CA SER A 158 -13.97 -0.31 -19.99
C SER A 158 -14.23 -1.45 -19.03
N PHE A 159 -13.56 -1.42 -17.88
CA PHE A 159 -13.85 -2.29 -16.74
C PHE A 159 -13.81 -1.52 -15.44
N LEU A 160 -14.51 -2.05 -14.45
CA LEU A 160 -14.63 -1.50 -13.12
C LEU A 160 -13.93 -2.45 -12.15
N GLU A 161 -13.08 -1.90 -11.32
CA GLU A 161 -12.33 -2.64 -10.32
C GLU A 161 -12.62 -2.11 -8.93
N LEU A 162 -12.90 -3.02 -7.98
CA LEU A 162 -12.92 -2.70 -6.56
C LEU A 162 -11.49 -2.82 -6.03
N GLU A 163 -10.76 -1.72 -5.99
CA GLU A 163 -9.37 -1.73 -5.59
C GLU A 163 -9.22 -1.96 -4.08
N GLU A 164 -9.91 -1.16 -3.27
CA GLU A 164 -10.01 -1.36 -1.83
C GLU A 164 -11.44 -1.18 -1.33
N ALA A 165 -11.82 -1.94 -0.30
CA ALA A 165 -13.04 -1.73 0.48
C ALA A 165 -12.85 -2.33 1.87
N PHE A 166 -12.64 -1.49 2.88
CA PHE A 166 -12.31 -1.95 4.22
C PHE A 166 -12.89 -1.06 5.32
N LEU A 167 -12.97 -1.65 6.51
CA LEU A 167 -13.17 -0.96 7.77
C LEU A 167 -11.90 -1.03 8.60
N GLU A 168 -11.59 0.05 9.32
CA GLU A 168 -10.43 0.17 10.20
C GLU A 168 -10.85 0.69 11.56
N SER A 169 -10.39 0.04 12.64
CA SER A 169 -10.68 0.48 14.00
C SER A 169 -9.88 1.75 14.35
N THR A 170 -10.50 2.65 15.14
CA THR A 170 -9.91 3.94 15.48
C THR A 170 -9.43 4.05 16.93
N SER A 171 -9.89 3.16 17.82
CA SER A 171 -9.75 3.33 19.28
C SER A 171 -9.55 2.02 20.04
N LEU A 172 -8.74 1.08 19.52
CA LEU A 172 -8.40 -0.11 20.28
C LEU A 172 -7.34 0.21 21.34
N PRO A 173 -7.38 -0.47 22.51
CA PRO A 173 -6.38 -0.30 23.57
C PRO A 173 -5.00 -0.74 23.11
N ALA A 174 -3.95 -0.35 23.86
CA ALA A 174 -2.56 -0.74 23.65
C ALA A 174 -1.99 -0.36 22.28
N ASN A 175 -2.52 0.69 21.64
CA ASN A 175 -2.12 1.15 20.31
C ASN A 175 -2.31 0.10 19.21
N LEU A 176 -3.26 -0.79 19.39
CA LEU A 176 -3.64 -1.78 18.39
C LEU A 176 -4.63 -1.19 17.38
N GLN A 177 -4.54 -1.65 16.15
CA GLN A 177 -5.50 -1.34 15.10
C GLN A 177 -5.81 -2.59 14.28
N VAL A 178 -7.08 -2.78 13.95
CA VAL A 178 -7.56 -3.85 13.06
C VAL A 178 -8.14 -3.22 11.80
N LYS A 179 -7.74 -3.76 10.64
CA LYS A 179 -8.33 -3.47 9.32
C LYS A 179 -8.93 -4.76 8.79
N ALA A 180 -10.15 -4.71 8.26
CA ALA A 180 -10.83 -5.87 7.68
C ALA A 180 -11.57 -5.48 6.40
N GLY A 181 -11.48 -6.30 5.38
CA GLY A 181 -12.05 -6.07 4.05
C GLY A 181 -11.07 -6.42 2.96
N GLN A 182 -11.21 -5.79 1.78
CA GLN A 182 -10.22 -5.85 0.70
C GLN A 182 -9.25 -4.67 0.82
N PHE A 183 -7.96 -4.95 0.87
CA PHE A 183 -6.93 -3.91 1.03
C PHE A 183 -5.57 -4.41 0.51
N PHE A 184 -4.70 -3.47 0.16
CA PHE A 184 -3.31 -3.77 -0.19
C PHE A 184 -2.57 -4.39 1.00
N THR A 185 -1.90 -5.52 0.74
CA THR A 185 -1.04 -6.17 1.75
C THR A 185 0.04 -5.21 2.21
N GLU A 186 0.25 -5.13 3.52
CA GLU A 186 1.33 -4.33 4.12
C GLU A 186 2.68 -4.98 3.77
N PHE A 187 3.20 -4.71 2.56
CA PHE A 187 4.45 -5.26 2.05
C PHE A 187 5.23 -4.16 1.32
N GLY A 188 6.46 -3.91 1.74
CA GLY A 188 7.23 -2.79 1.23
C GLY A 188 6.54 -1.44 1.47
N ARG A 189 7.02 -0.40 0.81
CA ARG A 189 6.43 0.93 0.87
C ARG A 189 5.49 1.21 -0.30
N LEU A 190 5.85 0.74 -1.52
CA LEU A 190 5.12 1.10 -2.72
C LEU A 190 3.81 0.32 -2.88
N ASN A 191 3.76 -0.95 -2.47
CA ASN A 191 2.57 -1.79 -2.63
C ASN A 191 1.30 -1.22 -1.99
N GLN A 192 1.43 -0.32 -1.03
CA GLN A 192 0.31 0.33 -0.35
C GLN A 192 -0.10 1.66 -0.99
N GLN A 193 0.56 2.05 -2.08
CA GLN A 193 0.35 3.34 -2.74
C GLN A 193 -0.42 3.14 -4.04
N HIS A 194 -1.50 3.90 -4.20
CA HIS A 194 -2.25 3.96 -5.44
C HIS A 194 -1.42 4.61 -6.57
N PRO A 195 -1.70 4.32 -7.84
CA PRO A 195 -0.91 4.80 -8.99
C PRO A 195 -0.73 6.32 -9.06
N HIS A 196 -1.72 7.08 -8.65
CA HIS A 196 -1.66 8.54 -8.60
C HIS A 196 -0.63 9.07 -7.58
N ALA A 197 -0.31 8.29 -6.53
CA ALA A 197 0.71 8.64 -5.55
C ALA A 197 2.14 8.29 -5.99
N TRP A 198 2.32 7.54 -7.07
CA TRP A 198 3.64 7.15 -7.52
C TRP A 198 4.46 8.33 -8.05
N ALA A 199 5.75 8.29 -7.77
CA ALA A 199 6.70 9.31 -8.24
C ALA A 199 7.06 9.16 -9.74
N PHE A 200 6.69 8.05 -10.37
CA PHE A 200 6.93 7.71 -11.78
C PHE A 200 5.61 7.34 -12.46
N ALA A 201 5.59 7.38 -13.79
CA ALA A 201 4.39 7.11 -14.57
C ALA A 201 4.03 5.62 -14.65
N ASP A 202 4.93 4.75 -14.21
CA ASP A 202 4.85 3.30 -14.27
C ASP A 202 5.35 2.64 -12.99
N GLN A 203 4.91 1.41 -12.76
CA GLN A 203 5.28 0.57 -11.63
C GLN A 203 6.76 0.11 -11.75
N PRO A 204 7.51 -0.01 -10.62
CA PRO A 204 8.82 -0.64 -10.64
C PRO A 204 8.75 -2.11 -11.08
N LEU A 205 9.77 -2.56 -11.84
CA LEU A 205 9.83 -3.91 -12.40
C LEU A 205 9.67 -5.01 -11.35
N VAL A 206 10.26 -4.84 -10.17
CA VAL A 206 10.22 -5.84 -9.10
C VAL A 206 8.82 -5.99 -8.51
N ASN A 207 8.08 -4.88 -8.38
CA ASN A 207 6.70 -4.90 -7.87
C ASN A 207 5.79 -5.65 -8.85
N GLY A 208 5.79 -5.30 -10.13
CA GLY A 208 5.01 -5.99 -11.16
C GLY A 208 5.34 -7.47 -11.27
N ARG A 209 6.62 -7.84 -11.23
CA ARG A 209 7.05 -9.24 -11.36
C ARG A 209 6.68 -10.11 -10.14
N PHE A 210 6.73 -9.58 -8.92
CA PHE A 210 6.57 -10.37 -7.70
C PHE A 210 5.20 -10.20 -7.04
N LEU A 211 4.67 -8.99 -7.04
CA LEU A 211 3.39 -8.68 -6.40
C LEU A 211 2.23 -8.66 -7.40
N GLY A 212 2.54 -8.53 -8.69
CA GLY A 212 1.58 -8.51 -9.77
C GLY A 212 1.30 -7.11 -10.33
N PRO A 213 0.59 -7.04 -11.45
CA PRO A 213 0.32 -5.77 -12.14
C PRO A 213 -0.49 -4.80 -11.28
N ASP A 214 -1.41 -5.30 -10.48
CA ASP A 214 -2.29 -4.50 -9.61
C ASP A 214 -1.86 -4.54 -8.13
N GLY A 215 -0.59 -4.92 -7.88
CA GLY A 215 -0.06 -5.12 -6.54
C GLY A 215 -0.65 -6.32 -5.82
N LEU A 216 -0.12 -6.61 -4.63
CA LEU A 216 -0.63 -7.67 -3.77
C LEU A 216 -1.73 -7.10 -2.87
N ARG A 217 -2.98 -7.50 -3.11
CA ARG A 217 -4.16 -7.06 -2.36
C ARG A 217 -5.25 -8.12 -2.41
N ASN A 218 -5.88 -8.40 -1.29
CA ASN A 218 -6.95 -9.39 -1.22
C ASN A 218 -7.86 -9.13 -0.01
N PRO A 219 -9.07 -9.68 0.02
CA PRO A 219 -9.90 -9.68 1.22
C PRO A 219 -9.21 -10.41 2.37
N GLY A 220 -9.31 -9.83 3.57
CA GLY A 220 -8.71 -10.41 4.77
C GLY A 220 -8.79 -9.51 5.98
N VAL A 221 -7.92 -9.77 6.94
CA VAL A 221 -7.76 -9.01 8.19
C VAL A 221 -6.29 -8.68 8.41
N ARG A 222 -6.03 -7.44 8.83
CA ARG A 222 -4.72 -6.98 9.28
C ARG A 222 -4.82 -6.50 10.72
N LEU A 223 -3.88 -6.94 11.55
CA LEU A 223 -3.60 -6.36 12.86
C LEU A 223 -2.35 -5.50 12.75
N SER A 224 -2.37 -4.27 13.27
CA SER A 224 -1.14 -3.52 13.51
C SER A 224 -0.99 -3.13 14.97
N TRP A 225 0.26 -2.96 15.39
CA TRP A 225 0.64 -2.52 16.71
C TRP A 225 1.68 -1.41 16.61
N LEU A 226 1.27 -0.20 16.98
CA LEU A 226 2.19 0.90 17.15
C LEU A 226 2.93 0.69 18.48
N VAL A 227 4.19 0.24 18.36
CA VAL A 227 5.04 -0.13 19.50
C VAL A 227 5.37 1.15 20.29
N PRO A 228 5.27 1.16 21.62
CA PRO A 228 5.52 2.34 22.44
C PRO A 228 7.03 2.62 22.58
N THR A 229 7.66 3.06 21.50
CA THR A 229 9.06 3.50 21.41
C THR A 229 9.13 5.02 21.29
N PRO A 230 10.28 5.67 21.58
CA PRO A 230 10.44 7.11 21.39
C PRO A 230 10.50 7.55 19.92
N PHE A 231 10.45 6.63 18.98
CA PHE A 231 10.39 6.85 17.54
C PHE A 231 9.24 6.03 16.95
N TYR A 232 8.77 6.37 15.76
CA TYR A 232 7.77 5.56 15.07
C TYR A 232 8.27 4.13 14.86
N SER A 233 7.50 3.17 15.36
CA SER A 233 7.81 1.74 15.25
C SER A 233 6.49 0.99 15.20
N GLU A 234 6.20 0.31 14.09
CA GLU A 234 4.93 -0.38 13.90
C GLU A 234 5.14 -1.78 13.33
N LEU A 235 4.42 -2.75 13.89
CA LEU A 235 4.33 -4.13 13.44
C LEU A 235 2.98 -4.36 12.78
N PHE A 236 2.99 -5.05 11.64
CA PHE A 236 1.79 -5.42 10.90
C PHE A 236 1.77 -6.93 10.69
N PHE A 237 0.60 -7.53 10.88
CA PHE A 237 0.34 -8.94 10.61
C PHE A 237 -0.95 -9.06 9.82
N GLY A 238 -0.87 -9.67 8.65
CA GLY A 238 -2.00 -9.85 7.74
C GLY A 238 -2.33 -11.32 7.51
N VAL A 239 -3.62 -11.59 7.39
CA VAL A 239 -4.16 -12.87 6.90
C VAL A 239 -5.18 -12.52 5.83
N GLN A 240 -4.91 -12.91 4.60
CA GLN A 240 -5.73 -12.59 3.43
C GLN A 240 -5.98 -13.84 2.59
N ASN A 241 -6.96 -13.78 1.68
CA ASN A 241 -7.11 -14.84 0.70
C ASN A 241 -5.87 -14.92 -0.19
N SER A 242 -5.40 -16.13 -0.49
CA SER A 242 -4.25 -16.37 -1.38
C SER A 242 -4.63 -16.46 -2.86
N GLN A 243 -5.91 -16.33 -3.21
CA GLN A 243 -6.47 -16.54 -4.56
C GLN A 243 -6.94 -15.23 -5.18
N GLY A 244 -7.08 -15.23 -6.52
CA GLY A 244 -7.59 -14.10 -7.29
C GLY A 244 -6.51 -13.40 -8.11
N GLY A 245 -6.91 -12.50 -9.03
CA GLY A 245 -6.03 -11.83 -9.98
C GLY A 245 -4.90 -11.03 -9.32
N THR A 246 -5.10 -10.55 -8.10
CA THR A 246 -4.17 -9.74 -7.33
C THR A 246 -3.26 -10.54 -6.38
N ALA A 247 -3.19 -11.87 -6.54
CA ALA A 247 -2.29 -12.76 -5.80
C ALA A 247 -1.25 -13.42 -6.73
N ALA A 248 -0.59 -12.66 -7.59
CA ALA A 248 0.19 -13.10 -8.74
C ALA A 248 1.22 -14.21 -8.45
N SER A 249 1.93 -14.13 -7.34
CA SER A 249 2.91 -15.15 -6.94
C SER A 249 2.32 -16.30 -6.10
N PHE A 250 1.01 -16.29 -5.86
CA PHE A 250 0.28 -17.27 -5.04
C PHE A 250 -0.74 -18.03 -5.90
N ARG A 251 -1.97 -18.20 -5.44
CA ARG A 251 -3.04 -18.86 -6.19
C ARG A 251 -3.79 -17.90 -7.12
N SER A 252 -3.06 -17.18 -7.94
CA SER A 252 -3.66 -16.28 -8.93
C SER A 252 -4.38 -17.07 -10.02
N ASP A 253 -5.43 -16.47 -10.53
CA ASP A 253 -6.04 -16.90 -11.78
C ASP A 253 -5.29 -16.25 -12.95
N HIS A 254 -4.31 -16.95 -13.48
CA HIS A 254 -3.56 -16.53 -14.67
C HIS A 254 -4.33 -16.82 -15.99
N GLY A 255 -5.67 -16.91 -15.93
CA GLY A 255 -6.49 -17.18 -17.12
C GLY A 255 -6.30 -18.58 -17.69
N GLY A 256 -5.84 -19.55 -16.89
CA GLY A 256 -5.50 -20.90 -17.33
C GLY A 256 -4.14 -21.01 -18.02
N ALA A 257 -3.41 -19.89 -18.17
CA ALA A 257 -2.04 -19.92 -18.69
C ALA A 257 -1.06 -20.47 -17.66
N GLY A 258 0.01 -21.12 -18.12
CA GLY A 258 1.08 -21.58 -17.26
C GLY A 258 1.80 -20.42 -16.55
N PHE A 259 2.21 -20.61 -15.32
CA PHE A 259 3.01 -19.66 -14.58
C PHE A 259 4.33 -20.33 -14.13
N LEU A 260 5.44 -19.68 -14.45
CA LEU A 260 6.79 -20.21 -14.15
C LEU A 260 6.99 -21.65 -14.62
N GLY A 261 6.52 -21.96 -15.85
CA GLY A 261 6.67 -23.27 -16.45
C GLY A 261 5.86 -24.39 -15.81
N ARG A 262 4.75 -24.07 -15.18
CA ARG A 262 3.83 -25.05 -14.56
C ARG A 262 2.40 -24.75 -14.96
N THR A 263 1.58 -25.79 -15.10
CA THR A 263 0.13 -25.60 -15.11
C THR A 263 -0.30 -24.99 -13.78
N HIS A 264 -1.25 -24.08 -13.84
CA HIS A 264 -1.67 -23.34 -12.66
C HIS A 264 -3.11 -23.75 -12.30
N ASP A 265 -3.28 -24.36 -11.13
CA ASP A 265 -4.58 -24.55 -10.50
C ASP A 265 -4.85 -23.41 -9.53
N ALA A 266 -5.70 -22.48 -9.92
CA ALA A 266 -6.08 -21.33 -9.12
C ALA A 266 -6.73 -21.68 -7.78
N GLY A 267 -7.08 -22.92 -7.52
CA GLY A 267 -7.65 -23.45 -6.28
C GLY A 267 -8.35 -22.43 -5.37
N ARG A 268 -9.33 -22.84 -4.61
CA ARG A 268 -10.01 -21.95 -3.66
C ARG A 268 -9.46 -22.14 -2.24
N VAL A 269 -9.48 -21.09 -1.46
CA VAL A 269 -9.27 -21.17 -0.01
C VAL A 269 -10.32 -22.11 0.59
N LYS A 270 -9.88 -23.16 1.26
CA LYS A 270 -10.73 -24.15 1.93
C LYS A 270 -10.45 -24.21 3.43
N THR A 271 -9.23 -23.91 3.84
CA THR A 271 -8.75 -23.98 5.22
C THR A 271 -7.85 -22.79 5.53
N VAL A 272 -7.53 -22.58 6.79
CA VAL A 272 -6.55 -21.57 7.22
C VAL A 272 -5.15 -21.81 6.62
N GLY A 273 -4.79 -23.05 6.28
CA GLY A 273 -3.54 -23.38 5.60
C GLY A 273 -3.48 -22.87 4.15
N ASP A 274 -4.63 -22.53 3.57
CA ASP A 274 -4.74 -22.01 2.22
C ASP A 274 -4.67 -20.46 2.15
N MET A 275 -4.46 -19.79 3.29
CA MET A 275 -4.43 -18.33 3.35
C MET A 275 -3.03 -17.77 2.99
N LEU A 276 -3.02 -16.50 2.61
CA LEU A 276 -1.83 -15.67 2.50
C LEU A 276 -1.56 -15.02 3.87
N TYR A 277 -0.37 -15.23 4.41
CA TYR A 277 0.10 -14.62 5.63
C TYR A 277 1.15 -13.57 5.31
N SER A 278 1.05 -12.41 5.94
CA SER A 278 2.04 -11.35 5.80
C SER A 278 2.49 -10.80 7.14
N ALA A 279 3.74 -10.35 7.19
CA ALA A 279 4.29 -9.63 8.33
C ALA A 279 5.15 -8.48 7.84
N ARG A 280 5.07 -7.31 8.50
CA ARG A 280 5.92 -6.16 8.23
C ARG A 280 6.33 -5.50 9.54
N TYR A 281 7.55 -5.04 9.61
CA TYR A 281 8.03 -4.07 10.59
C TYR A 281 8.44 -2.80 9.86
N ALA A 282 8.04 -1.65 10.39
CA ALA A 282 8.44 -0.35 9.89
C ALA A 282 8.88 0.54 11.04
N ALA A 283 9.99 1.27 10.88
CA ALA A 283 10.49 2.22 11.84
C ALA A 283 10.95 3.51 11.16
N SER A 284 10.69 4.67 11.78
CA SER A 284 11.10 5.97 11.28
C SER A 284 11.86 6.75 12.34
N PHE A 285 12.95 7.39 11.92
CA PHE A 285 13.86 8.13 12.78
C PHE A 285 14.13 9.51 12.17
N ASP A 286 14.12 10.54 13.00
CA ASP A 286 14.70 11.82 12.65
C ASP A 286 16.22 11.73 12.81
N VAL A 287 16.92 11.67 11.67
CA VAL A 287 18.40 11.62 11.65
C VAL A 287 18.98 12.96 12.07
N THR A 288 18.32 14.03 11.65
CA THR A 288 18.56 15.43 12.06
C THR A 288 17.23 16.19 12.00
N ASP A 289 17.21 17.43 12.45
CA ASP A 289 16.01 18.33 12.35
C ASP A 289 15.50 18.53 10.90
N THR A 290 16.31 18.15 9.91
CA THR A 290 15.99 18.31 8.47
C THR A 290 15.98 17.02 7.70
N GLN A 291 16.23 15.88 8.35
CA GLN A 291 16.34 14.57 7.70
C GLN A 291 15.56 13.50 8.45
N THR A 292 14.71 12.80 7.75
CA THR A 292 13.95 11.66 8.26
C THR A 292 14.32 10.41 7.48
N LEU A 293 14.50 9.30 8.17
CA LEU A 293 14.71 7.97 7.60
C LEU A 293 13.58 7.05 8.04
N LEU A 294 12.96 6.36 7.09
CA LEU A 294 12.05 5.24 7.35
C LEU A 294 12.67 3.98 6.76
N ALA A 295 12.67 2.90 7.52
CA ALA A 295 13.14 1.60 7.09
C ALA A 295 12.08 0.53 7.39
N GLY A 296 11.96 -0.46 6.53
CA GLY A 296 11.01 -1.54 6.68
C GLY A 296 11.57 -2.89 6.25
N ALA A 297 11.02 -3.95 6.83
CA ALA A 297 11.22 -5.32 6.41
C ALA A 297 9.87 -6.02 6.33
N SER A 298 9.65 -6.80 5.28
CA SER A 298 8.38 -7.46 4.98
C SER A 298 8.57 -8.91 4.58
N ALA A 299 7.58 -9.74 4.88
CA ALA A 299 7.52 -11.12 4.42
C ALA A 299 6.06 -11.48 4.08
N ALA A 300 5.89 -12.31 3.05
CA ALA A 300 4.60 -12.87 2.65
C ALA A 300 4.77 -14.36 2.35
N PHE A 301 3.83 -15.18 2.82
CA PHE A 301 3.85 -16.63 2.72
C PHE A 301 2.47 -17.15 2.36
N GLY A 302 2.40 -18.09 1.45
CA GLY A 302 1.14 -18.74 1.12
C GLY A 302 1.29 -19.80 0.05
N PRO A 303 0.27 -20.62 -0.15
CA PRO A 303 0.27 -21.62 -1.20
C PRO A 303 0.24 -20.97 -2.58
N ASN A 304 0.82 -21.64 -3.56
CA ASN A 304 0.69 -21.28 -4.97
C ASN A 304 -0.08 -22.34 -5.77
N GLY A 305 -0.45 -21.98 -6.99
CA GLY A 305 -1.28 -22.82 -7.84
C GLY A 305 -0.53 -23.90 -8.63
N SER A 306 0.79 -24.07 -8.45
CA SER A 306 1.59 -24.98 -9.28
C SER A 306 1.52 -26.46 -8.86
N GLY A 307 0.83 -26.77 -7.78
CA GLY A 307 0.66 -28.16 -7.33
C GLY A 307 0.33 -28.28 -5.84
N ALA A 308 -0.01 -29.50 -5.42
CA ALA A 308 -0.29 -29.79 -4.01
C ALA A 308 0.94 -29.51 -3.13
N ASN A 309 0.74 -28.83 -2.00
CA ASN A 309 1.80 -28.41 -1.07
C ASN A 309 2.92 -27.60 -1.72
N ALA A 310 2.60 -26.79 -2.71
CA ALA A 310 3.51 -25.85 -3.34
C ALA A 310 3.27 -24.45 -2.73
N ASP A 311 4.32 -23.85 -2.19
CA ASP A 311 4.26 -22.58 -1.47
C ASP A 311 5.13 -21.51 -2.13
N THR A 312 4.75 -20.28 -1.95
CA THR A 312 5.54 -19.10 -2.29
C THR A 312 5.93 -18.36 -1.03
N GLN A 313 7.17 -17.86 -1.01
CA GLN A 313 7.71 -16.99 0.02
C GLN A 313 8.29 -15.75 -0.65
N ILE A 314 7.89 -14.56 -0.21
CA ILE A 314 8.45 -13.29 -0.67
C ILE A 314 8.99 -12.56 0.55
N TYR A 315 10.22 -12.10 0.47
CA TYR A 315 10.88 -11.28 1.49
C TYR A 315 11.24 -9.94 0.88
N GLY A 316 11.04 -8.86 1.62
CA GLY A 316 11.32 -7.50 1.16
C GLY A 316 11.99 -6.65 2.21
N VAL A 317 12.80 -5.72 1.76
CA VAL A 317 13.33 -4.61 2.58
C VAL A 317 13.13 -3.31 1.84
N ASP A 318 12.83 -2.24 2.57
CA ASP A 318 12.63 -0.93 2.01
C ASP A 318 13.27 0.15 2.88
N VAL A 319 13.72 1.21 2.23
CA VAL A 319 14.27 2.40 2.87
C VAL A 319 13.72 3.63 2.15
N TYR A 320 13.28 4.61 2.91
CA TYR A 320 12.92 5.94 2.43
C TYR A 320 13.62 6.99 3.28
N TRP A 321 14.44 7.82 2.65
CA TRP A 321 15.11 8.96 3.27
C TRP A 321 14.63 10.26 2.62
N LYS A 322 14.41 11.27 3.43
CA LYS A 322 14.00 12.60 2.98
C LYS A 322 14.80 13.66 3.69
N TRP A 323 15.31 14.60 2.92
CA TRP A 323 15.91 15.85 3.40
C TRP A 323 15.07 17.04 2.94
N LYS A 324 14.85 17.98 3.86
CA LYS A 324 14.21 19.27 3.60
C LYS A 324 14.80 20.31 4.54
N PRO A 325 15.36 21.44 4.05
CA PRO A 325 15.93 22.46 4.91
C PRO A 325 14.85 23.12 5.78
N ALA A 326 15.24 23.63 6.96
CA ALA A 326 14.32 24.27 7.91
C ALA A 326 13.59 25.50 7.34
N ASN A 327 14.24 26.22 6.40
CA ASN A 327 13.69 27.39 5.72
C ASN A 327 13.08 27.07 4.35
N ALA A 328 12.65 25.83 4.12
CA ALA A 328 11.98 25.45 2.88
C ALA A 328 10.71 26.31 2.64
N HIS A 329 10.58 26.87 1.42
CA HIS A 329 9.41 27.62 1.02
C HIS A 329 8.45 26.75 0.21
N ALA A 330 7.18 26.70 0.61
CA ALA A 330 6.18 25.83 0.00
C ALA A 330 6.64 24.35 -0.13
N GLY A 331 7.46 23.86 0.83
CA GLY A 331 7.98 22.51 0.81
C GLY A 331 9.27 22.29 -0.01
N PHE A 332 9.83 23.33 -0.64
CA PHE A 332 11.01 23.27 -1.50
C PHE A 332 12.20 24.10 -0.96
N PRO A 333 13.47 23.72 -1.28
CA PRO A 333 13.84 22.49 -1.96
C PRO A 333 13.70 21.25 -1.05
N PHE A 334 13.69 20.07 -1.66
CA PHE A 334 13.82 18.81 -0.93
C PHE A 334 14.56 17.76 -1.78
N VAL A 335 15.13 16.76 -1.10
CA VAL A 335 15.62 15.53 -1.73
C VAL A 335 14.93 14.36 -1.04
N SER A 336 14.45 13.40 -1.81
CA SER A 336 14.00 12.12 -1.25
C SER A 336 14.59 10.95 -2.03
N TRP A 337 14.97 9.92 -1.30
CA TRP A 337 15.49 8.68 -1.84
C TRP A 337 14.67 7.52 -1.30
N GLN A 338 14.21 6.66 -2.21
CA GLN A 338 13.48 5.46 -1.88
C GLN A 338 14.10 4.27 -2.61
N THR A 339 14.25 3.16 -1.91
CA THR A 339 14.70 1.91 -2.48
C THR A 339 13.95 0.75 -1.86
N GLU A 340 13.60 -0.23 -2.66
CA GLU A 340 13.05 -1.51 -2.20
C GLU A 340 13.77 -2.65 -2.93
N ALA A 341 14.00 -3.75 -2.20
CA ALA A 341 14.53 -4.98 -2.75
C ALA A 341 13.68 -6.17 -2.27
N MET A 342 13.43 -7.10 -3.17
CA MET A 342 12.60 -8.28 -2.91
C MET A 342 13.29 -9.55 -3.38
N LEU A 343 13.11 -10.63 -2.63
CA LEU A 343 13.53 -11.99 -2.94
C LEU A 343 12.30 -12.90 -2.93
N ARG A 344 12.07 -13.66 -4.01
CA ARG A 344 11.01 -14.67 -4.06
C ARG A 344 11.63 -16.08 -4.10
N LYS A 345 11.05 -16.98 -3.30
CA LYS A 345 11.22 -18.43 -3.40
C LYS A 345 9.88 -19.03 -3.77
N TYR A 346 9.81 -19.64 -4.94
CA TYR A 346 8.61 -20.25 -5.49
C TYR A 346 8.83 -21.76 -5.60
N GLN A 347 8.10 -22.53 -4.81
CA GLN A 347 8.11 -23.99 -4.91
C GLN A 347 7.21 -24.40 -6.09
N ALA A 348 7.82 -24.68 -7.22
CA ALA A 348 7.14 -25.14 -8.41
C ALA A 348 6.77 -26.60 -8.28
N GLY A 349 5.51 -26.96 -8.45
CA GLY A 349 5.04 -28.34 -8.48
C GLY A 349 5.64 -29.15 -9.63
N ALA A 350 5.53 -30.46 -9.60
CA ALA A 350 5.82 -31.27 -10.76
C ALA A 350 4.77 -31.02 -11.87
N PHE A 351 5.21 -31.08 -13.11
CA PHE A 351 4.34 -30.97 -14.29
C PHE A 351 4.61 -32.12 -15.23
N SER A 352 3.57 -32.65 -15.87
CA SER A 352 3.67 -33.64 -16.94
C SER A 352 2.65 -33.33 -18.03
N GLU A 353 3.04 -33.47 -19.27
CA GLU A 353 2.16 -33.41 -20.42
C GLU A 353 1.24 -34.63 -20.48
N ASP A 354 1.66 -35.77 -19.90
CA ASP A 354 0.87 -36.99 -19.73
C ASP A 354 -0.18 -36.80 -18.62
N SER A 355 -1.39 -36.47 -19.01
CA SER A 355 -2.50 -36.23 -18.08
C SER A 355 -3.19 -37.51 -17.61
N ASN A 356 -3.02 -38.62 -18.37
CA ASN A 356 -3.69 -39.90 -18.11
C ASN A 356 -2.75 -41.01 -17.61
N GLY A 357 -1.42 -40.78 -17.65
CA GLY A 357 -0.40 -41.69 -17.11
C GLY A 357 -0.07 -42.89 -18.05
N ASN A 358 -0.37 -42.80 -19.34
CA ASN A 358 -0.15 -43.88 -20.29
C ASN A 358 1.18 -43.76 -21.04
N ALA A 359 1.95 -42.68 -20.84
CA ALA A 359 3.21 -42.37 -21.50
C ALA A 359 3.12 -42.24 -23.04
N VAL A 360 1.96 -41.85 -23.54
CA VAL A 360 1.70 -41.60 -24.97
C VAL A 360 1.01 -40.25 -25.09
N LEU A 361 1.46 -39.39 -25.99
CA LEU A 361 0.84 -38.12 -26.26
C LEU A 361 -0.49 -38.35 -26.98
N ASP A 362 -1.59 -38.20 -26.25
CA ASP A 362 -2.95 -38.38 -26.76
C ASP A 362 -3.55 -37.08 -27.30
N PRO A 363 -4.53 -37.13 -28.23
CA PRO A 363 -5.22 -35.94 -28.69
C PRO A 363 -5.89 -35.18 -27.55
N GLY A 364 -5.45 -33.97 -27.34
CA GLY A 364 -5.98 -33.06 -26.28
C GLY A 364 -5.04 -32.97 -25.06
N GLU A 365 -3.98 -33.71 -25.00
CA GLU A 365 -2.90 -33.48 -24.06
C GLU A 365 -2.00 -32.33 -24.53
N PRO A 366 -1.42 -31.55 -23.61
CA PRO A 366 -0.49 -30.49 -23.98
C PRO A 366 0.80 -31.05 -24.56
N ASP A 367 1.30 -30.44 -25.63
CA ASP A 367 2.61 -30.64 -26.22
C ASP A 367 3.22 -29.21 -26.32
N LEU A 368 3.91 -28.78 -25.27
CA LEU A 368 4.29 -27.37 -25.10
C LEU A 368 5.49 -26.99 -25.98
N ASN A 369 6.33 -27.98 -26.38
CA ASN A 369 7.46 -27.73 -27.26
C ASN A 369 7.20 -28.18 -28.71
N GLY A 370 6.10 -28.90 -28.98
CA GLY A 370 5.66 -29.33 -30.31
C GLY A 370 6.51 -30.44 -30.89
N ASP A 371 7.19 -31.26 -30.07
CA ASP A 371 8.06 -32.32 -30.52
C ASP A 371 7.39 -33.71 -30.67
N GLY A 372 6.13 -33.80 -30.23
CA GLY A 372 5.32 -34.99 -30.30
C GLY A 372 5.68 -36.09 -29.28
N ILE A 373 6.43 -35.74 -28.24
CA ILE A 373 6.87 -36.61 -27.14
C ILE A 373 6.30 -36.08 -25.82
N ILE A 374 5.93 -37.00 -24.94
CA ILE A 374 5.51 -36.62 -23.57
C ILE A 374 6.72 -36.17 -22.77
N ASP A 375 6.65 -34.97 -22.30
CA ASP A 375 7.62 -34.36 -21.40
C ASP A 375 7.11 -34.23 -19.96
N SER A 376 8.05 -34.22 -19.02
CA SER A 376 7.76 -33.98 -17.62
C SER A 376 8.87 -33.22 -16.92
N VAL A 377 8.48 -32.37 -15.97
CA VAL A 377 9.40 -31.58 -15.14
C VAL A 377 9.17 -31.89 -13.67
N PRO A 378 10.24 -32.21 -12.93
CA PRO A 378 10.08 -32.51 -11.49
C PRO A 378 9.75 -31.27 -10.69
N ARG A 379 9.34 -31.46 -9.43
CA ARG A 379 9.23 -30.40 -8.44
C ARG A 379 10.58 -29.75 -8.19
N GLU A 380 10.61 -28.41 -8.15
CA GLU A 380 11.81 -27.63 -7.88
C GLU A 380 11.52 -26.35 -7.13
N THR A 381 12.54 -25.71 -6.58
CA THR A 381 12.40 -24.38 -5.95
C THR A 381 13.09 -23.35 -6.83
N LEU A 382 12.31 -22.44 -7.38
CA LEU A 382 12.77 -21.31 -8.16
C LEU A 382 13.09 -20.14 -7.24
N THR A 383 14.18 -19.43 -7.51
CA THR A 383 14.58 -18.26 -6.72
C THR A 383 14.94 -17.13 -7.66
N ASP A 384 14.33 -15.97 -7.42
CA ASP A 384 14.64 -14.73 -8.13
C ASP A 384 14.60 -13.55 -7.17
N TRP A 385 15.22 -12.44 -7.55
CA TRP A 385 15.22 -11.21 -6.79
C TRP A 385 15.21 -10.00 -7.72
N GLY A 386 14.82 -8.88 -7.17
CA GLY A 386 14.85 -7.60 -7.86
C GLY A 386 14.89 -6.46 -6.88
N ALA A 387 15.19 -5.29 -7.40
CA ALA A 387 15.21 -4.06 -6.63
C ALA A 387 14.92 -2.85 -7.53
N TYR A 388 14.47 -1.78 -6.92
CA TYR A 388 14.53 -0.46 -7.52
C TYR A 388 15.10 0.56 -6.54
N SER A 389 15.63 1.64 -7.10
CA SER A 389 16.08 2.81 -6.35
C SER A 389 15.70 4.06 -7.10
N GLN A 390 15.04 5.00 -6.42
CA GLN A 390 14.59 6.26 -6.99
C GLN A 390 15.03 7.46 -6.15
N LEU A 391 15.46 8.50 -6.84
CA LEU A 391 15.86 9.79 -6.27
C LEU A 391 14.95 10.88 -6.84
N LEU A 392 14.41 11.74 -5.97
CA LEU A 392 13.63 12.90 -6.35
C LEU A 392 14.32 14.16 -5.81
N TYR A 393 14.39 15.18 -6.64
CA TYR A 393 14.88 16.49 -6.29
C TYR A 393 13.84 17.56 -6.62
N GLY A 394 13.17 18.06 -5.58
CA GLY A 394 12.31 19.24 -5.68
C GLY A 394 13.19 20.50 -5.63
N PHE A 395 13.49 21.07 -6.80
CA PHE A 395 14.44 22.17 -6.92
C PHE A 395 13.80 23.56 -6.91
N HIS A 396 12.52 23.65 -7.23
CA HIS A 396 11.74 24.89 -7.26
C HIS A 396 10.29 24.57 -6.86
N PRO A 397 9.53 25.51 -6.22
CA PRO A 397 8.12 25.30 -5.93
C PRO A 397 7.35 24.76 -7.14
N GLY A 398 6.72 23.60 -6.96
CA GLY A 398 5.98 22.89 -8.00
C GLY A 398 6.83 22.10 -9.00
N TRP A 399 8.17 22.09 -8.94
CA TRP A 399 9.02 21.37 -9.89
C TRP A 399 9.87 20.30 -9.22
N VAL A 400 9.77 19.07 -9.72
CA VAL A 400 10.50 17.91 -9.22
C VAL A 400 11.15 17.15 -10.37
N ALA A 401 12.46 16.94 -10.29
CA ALA A 401 13.19 16.01 -11.16
C ALA A 401 13.33 14.67 -10.46
N GLY A 402 13.17 13.59 -11.20
CA GLY A 402 13.28 12.22 -10.69
C GLY A 402 14.21 11.36 -11.55
N LEU A 403 14.85 10.39 -10.91
CA LEU A 403 15.61 9.33 -11.57
C LEU A 403 15.34 8.01 -10.85
N ARG A 404 14.90 6.97 -11.58
CA ARG A 404 14.74 5.62 -11.06
C ARG A 404 15.57 4.63 -11.86
N GLY A 405 16.19 3.68 -11.16
CA GLY A 405 16.80 2.49 -11.71
C GLY A 405 16.10 1.27 -11.17
N ASP A 406 15.74 0.34 -12.04
CA ASP A 406 15.07 -0.92 -11.76
C ASP A 406 15.93 -2.09 -12.22
N PHE A 407 15.89 -3.19 -11.49
CA PHE A 407 16.57 -4.42 -11.83
C PHE A 407 15.81 -5.64 -11.35
N VAL A 408 15.65 -6.65 -12.20
CA VAL A 408 15.12 -7.97 -11.82
C VAL A 408 15.97 -9.07 -12.48
N THR A 409 16.26 -10.12 -11.70
CA THR A 409 17.06 -11.25 -12.19
C THR A 409 16.23 -12.18 -13.06
N HIS A 410 16.93 -12.96 -13.87
CA HIS A 410 16.34 -14.11 -14.54
C HIS A 410 15.78 -15.12 -13.51
N THR A 411 14.53 -15.52 -13.69
CA THR A 411 13.94 -16.63 -12.94
C THR A 411 14.36 -17.93 -13.64
N LYS A 412 15.42 -18.56 -13.16
CA LYS A 412 15.90 -19.81 -13.74
C LYS A 412 14.90 -20.92 -13.47
N LEU A 413 14.23 -21.37 -14.53
CA LEU A 413 13.20 -22.41 -14.46
C LEU A 413 13.78 -23.84 -14.44
N GLY A 414 15.08 -23.99 -14.20
CA GLY A 414 15.75 -25.28 -13.94
C GLY A 414 15.46 -26.37 -14.96
N ALA A 415 14.73 -27.38 -14.51
CA ALA A 415 14.39 -28.53 -15.37
C ALA A 415 13.45 -28.12 -16.52
N TYR A 416 12.58 -27.13 -16.35
CA TYR A 416 11.70 -26.65 -17.41
C TYR A 416 12.49 -26.07 -18.60
N GLU A 417 13.49 -25.22 -18.33
CA GLU A 417 14.30 -24.62 -19.39
C GLU A 417 15.12 -25.67 -20.16
N ALA A 418 15.46 -26.78 -19.52
CA ALA A 418 16.19 -27.88 -20.18
C ALA A 418 15.33 -28.61 -21.22
N VAL A 419 14.02 -28.65 -21.03
CA VAL A 419 13.05 -29.31 -21.91
C VAL A 419 12.46 -28.33 -22.92
N TYR A 420 11.92 -27.22 -22.43
CA TYR A 420 11.13 -26.27 -23.24
C TYR A 420 11.89 -25.02 -23.68
N GLY A 421 13.15 -24.88 -23.27
CA GLY A 421 13.91 -23.65 -23.49
C GLY A 421 13.59 -22.57 -22.50
N ALA A 422 14.36 -21.48 -22.57
CA ALA A 422 14.22 -20.37 -21.65
C ALA A 422 13.09 -19.42 -22.08
N ASP A 423 12.29 -18.99 -21.12
CA ASP A 423 11.27 -17.97 -21.30
C ASP A 423 11.91 -16.57 -21.35
N PRO A 424 11.88 -15.85 -22.50
CA PRO A 424 12.45 -14.52 -22.62
C PRO A 424 11.84 -13.50 -21.68
N GLU A 425 10.53 -13.61 -21.37
CA GLU A 425 9.84 -12.68 -20.47
C GLU A 425 10.28 -12.83 -19.00
N ARG A 426 10.92 -13.97 -18.68
CA ARG A 426 11.51 -14.24 -17.35
C ARG A 426 13.01 -13.95 -17.27
N ALA A 427 13.61 -13.47 -18.36
CA ALA A 427 15.02 -13.11 -18.39
C ALA A 427 15.34 -11.90 -17.49
N THR A 428 16.62 -11.63 -17.30
CA THR A 428 17.10 -10.43 -16.60
C THR A 428 16.61 -9.20 -17.33
N ARG A 429 16.16 -8.22 -16.56
CA ARG A 429 15.67 -6.95 -17.08
C ARG A 429 16.13 -5.81 -16.18
N TRP A 430 16.51 -4.71 -16.79
CA TRP A 430 16.77 -3.46 -16.07
C TRP A 430 16.20 -2.26 -16.83
N ARG A 431 15.84 -1.24 -16.09
CA ARG A 431 15.25 -0.01 -16.63
C ARG A 431 15.86 1.20 -15.95
N VAL A 432 16.06 2.27 -16.71
CA VAL A 432 16.42 3.60 -16.17
C VAL A 432 15.37 4.60 -16.64
N SER A 433 14.81 5.34 -15.68
CA SER A 433 13.68 6.24 -15.91
C SER A 433 13.96 7.63 -15.32
N PRO A 434 14.50 8.59 -16.10
CA PRO A 434 14.45 9.99 -15.73
C PRO A 434 13.06 10.56 -15.94
N ASN A 435 12.63 11.47 -15.05
CA ASN A 435 11.39 12.24 -15.21
C ASN A 435 11.52 13.69 -14.75
N LEU A 436 10.59 14.50 -15.22
CA LEU A 436 10.36 15.86 -14.75
C LEU A 436 8.88 16.05 -14.51
N THR A 437 8.51 16.41 -13.27
CA THR A 437 7.13 16.63 -12.86
C THR A 437 6.92 18.09 -12.50
N TRP A 438 5.86 18.68 -13.04
CA TRP A 438 5.35 19.99 -12.67
C TRP A 438 4.00 19.84 -11.97
N TYR A 439 3.88 20.45 -10.81
CA TYR A 439 2.65 20.57 -10.02
C TYR A 439 2.12 22.00 -10.17
N PRO A 440 1.19 22.26 -11.11
CA PRO A 440 0.54 23.58 -11.24
C PRO A 440 -0.18 23.99 -9.95
N SER A 441 -0.75 23.01 -9.25
CA SER A 441 -1.41 23.14 -7.96
C SER A 441 -1.29 21.84 -7.16
N GLU A 442 -1.84 21.79 -5.97
CA GLU A 442 -1.98 20.55 -5.19
C GLU A 442 -2.98 19.54 -5.80
N PHE A 443 -3.78 19.95 -6.79
CA PHE A 443 -4.83 19.17 -7.45
C PHE A 443 -4.48 18.72 -8.86
N SER A 444 -3.28 18.98 -9.31
CA SER A 444 -2.87 18.62 -10.68
C SER A 444 -1.38 18.43 -10.79
N LYS A 445 -0.98 17.47 -11.63
CA LYS A 445 0.42 17.28 -12.02
C LYS A 445 0.54 16.99 -13.52
N ILE A 446 1.64 17.41 -14.09
CA ILE A 446 2.08 17.05 -15.44
C ILE A 446 3.47 16.47 -15.31
N ARG A 447 3.68 15.26 -15.83
CA ARG A 447 4.96 14.56 -15.75
C ARG A 447 5.41 14.12 -17.12
N LEU A 448 6.64 14.44 -17.48
CA LEU A 448 7.32 13.87 -18.63
C LEU A 448 8.32 12.83 -18.13
N GLN A 449 8.20 11.60 -18.62
CA GLN A 449 9.09 10.49 -18.29
C GLN A 449 9.62 9.83 -19.55
N TYR A 450 10.88 9.44 -19.52
CA TYR A 450 11.51 8.60 -20.51
C TYR A 450 11.96 7.31 -19.84
N ASN A 451 11.86 6.16 -20.53
CA ASN A 451 12.41 4.88 -20.06
C ASN A 451 13.40 4.33 -21.09
N TYR A 452 14.55 3.92 -20.62
CA TYR A 452 15.46 2.99 -21.27
C TYR A 452 15.28 1.64 -20.61
N ASP A 453 14.83 0.62 -21.34
CA ASP A 453 14.44 -0.70 -20.83
C ASP A 453 15.20 -1.78 -21.59
N ASP A 454 16.08 -2.48 -20.92
CA ASP A 454 16.87 -3.58 -21.52
C ASP A 454 16.34 -4.91 -20.99
N ARG A 455 15.78 -5.69 -21.90
CA ARG A 455 15.23 -7.03 -21.67
C ARG A 455 16.17 -8.05 -22.28
N ASP A 456 16.94 -8.74 -21.44
CA ASP A 456 17.82 -9.82 -21.93
C ASP A 456 17.02 -10.79 -22.80
N ARG A 457 17.61 -11.22 -23.97
CA ARG A 457 16.99 -12.09 -24.98
C ARG A 457 15.87 -11.46 -25.83
N ILE A 458 15.36 -10.27 -25.49
CA ILE A 458 14.36 -9.56 -26.28
C ILE A 458 14.98 -8.35 -26.94
N GLY A 459 15.73 -7.56 -26.20
CA GLY A 459 16.41 -6.36 -26.67
C GLY A 459 16.07 -5.11 -25.90
N VAL A 460 16.48 -3.98 -26.44
CA VAL A 460 16.34 -2.66 -25.83
C VAL A 460 15.11 -1.97 -26.39
N ASP A 461 14.29 -1.42 -25.47
CA ASP A 461 13.15 -0.58 -25.78
C ASP A 461 13.30 0.81 -25.19
N HIS A 462 12.72 1.78 -25.88
CA HIS A 462 12.64 3.18 -25.47
C HIS A 462 11.17 3.58 -25.37
N SER A 463 10.79 4.22 -24.29
CA SER A 463 9.46 4.82 -24.19
C SER A 463 9.51 6.24 -23.67
N ILE A 464 8.55 7.05 -24.10
CA ILE A 464 8.35 8.41 -23.60
C ILE A 464 6.86 8.61 -23.29
N TRP A 465 6.60 9.13 -22.09
CA TRP A 465 5.26 9.32 -21.58
C TRP A 465 5.08 10.73 -21.02
N LEU A 466 4.01 11.39 -21.45
CA LEU A 466 3.50 12.62 -20.84
C LEU A 466 2.25 12.23 -20.03
N GLN A 467 2.34 12.31 -18.70
CA GLN A 467 1.27 11.94 -17.78
C GLN A 467 0.59 13.18 -17.24
N PHE A 468 -0.72 13.13 -17.11
CA PHE A 468 -1.57 14.18 -16.54
C PHE A 468 -2.40 13.61 -15.40
N GLU A 469 -2.55 14.39 -14.35
CA GLU A 469 -3.44 14.07 -13.23
C GLU A 469 -4.26 15.30 -12.86
N PHE A 470 -5.51 15.04 -12.51
CA PHE A 470 -6.33 16.01 -11.83
C PHE A 470 -7.10 15.35 -10.68
N LEU A 471 -7.33 16.12 -9.63
CA LEU A 471 -8.01 15.68 -8.43
C LEU A 471 -9.19 16.61 -8.14
N LEU A 472 -10.35 16.04 -7.83
CA LEU A 472 -11.54 16.76 -7.38
C LEU A 472 -11.95 16.23 -5.99
N GLY A 473 -12.12 17.14 -5.03
CA GLY A 473 -12.50 16.80 -3.65
C GLY A 473 -11.30 16.63 -2.72
N ALA A 474 -11.59 16.27 -1.46
CA ALA A 474 -10.55 16.03 -0.48
C ALA A 474 -9.80 14.76 -0.80
N HIS A 475 -8.52 14.89 -1.03
CA HIS A 475 -7.61 13.76 -1.18
C HIS A 475 -7.54 12.95 0.12
N ALA A 476 -7.73 11.64 0.03
CA ALA A 476 -7.40 10.76 1.15
C ALA A 476 -5.91 10.95 1.48
N ALA A 477 -5.58 11.24 2.75
CA ALA A 477 -4.21 11.49 3.14
C ALA A 477 -3.33 10.28 2.80
N HIS A 478 -2.34 10.49 1.93
CA HIS A 478 -1.34 9.46 1.67
C HIS A 478 -0.59 9.13 2.96
N LYS A 479 -0.37 7.85 3.20
CA LYS A 479 0.53 7.41 4.26
C LYS A 479 1.96 7.85 3.88
N PHE A 480 2.55 8.70 4.72
CA PHE A 480 3.93 9.16 4.56
C PHE A 480 4.93 8.09 4.97
#